data_9a0e2d243f7eeb9dd3d2fa48f932972a
#
_entry.id   9a0e2d243f7eeb9dd3d2fa48f932972a
#
_cell.length_a   1.000
_cell.length_b   1.000
_cell.length_c   1.000
_cell.angle_alpha   90.00
_cell.angle_beta   90.00
_cell.angle_gamma   90.00
#
_symmetry.space_group_name_H-M   'P 1'
#
loop_
_entity.id
_entity.type
_entity.pdbx_description
1 polymer ?
#
loop_
_entity_poly.entity_id
_entity_poly.type
_entity_poly.pdbx_seq_one_letter_code
_entity_poly.pdbx_strand_id
1 'polypeptide(L)'
;MDDWNLPKPRLALLLQHFAAIEDVREPWRVAYPLREVLFLAVCATIANCDDYEDIVDWGEANLKFLRGFSDYHFGVPCADWLRSLMNRIDPAVFSGAFRAWVADCWPDRPQLVAIDGKTSRRSHNKKTGKGPLHLVSAYATNSRLVLAQEAVDEKENEIVVIPKLLDQLELDGALVSIDASACNPAIAEAIVAAGADYLLSVKENQPTLRAEAESYFADAPEARLARSEERARRRQV
;
A
#
# COMPACT_ATOMS: atom_id res chain seq x y z
N MET A 1 -17.22 -6.52 14.96
CA MET A 1 -18.14 -6.53 13.80
C MET A 1 -17.34 -6.00 12.66
N ASP A 2 -17.00 -6.88 11.76
CA ASP A 2 -15.99 -6.62 10.73
C ASP A 2 -16.64 -5.88 9.57
N ASP A 3 -16.51 -4.54 9.59
CA ASP A 3 -16.98 -3.66 8.49
C ASP A 3 -16.00 -3.69 7.30
N TRP A 4 -15.70 -4.89 6.79
CA TRP A 4 -14.95 -5.08 5.54
C TRP A 4 -15.81 -4.89 4.28
N ASN A 5 -17.09 -4.55 4.45
CA ASN A 5 -18.00 -4.35 3.34
C ASN A 5 -17.92 -2.88 2.88
N LEU A 6 -17.05 -2.61 1.91
CA LEU A 6 -17.03 -1.29 1.27
C LEU A 6 -18.43 -0.93 0.76
N PRO A 7 -18.96 0.23 1.10
CA PRO A 7 -20.27 0.67 0.63
C PRO A 7 -20.33 0.66 -0.90
N LYS A 8 -21.44 0.21 -1.47
CA LYS A 8 -21.65 0.20 -2.94
C LYS A 8 -21.21 1.49 -3.67
N PRO A 9 -21.42 2.71 -3.13
CA PRO A 9 -20.95 3.93 -3.76
C PRO A 9 -19.42 3.98 -3.95
N ARG A 10 -18.65 3.50 -2.98
CA ARG A 10 -17.17 3.45 -3.06
C ARG A 10 -16.68 2.47 -4.12
N LEU A 11 -17.32 1.32 -4.24
CA LEU A 11 -16.99 0.34 -5.30
C LEU A 11 -17.37 0.86 -6.69
N ALA A 12 -18.48 1.59 -6.82
CA ALA A 12 -18.85 2.22 -8.08
C ALA A 12 -17.82 3.28 -8.51
N LEU A 13 -17.29 4.07 -7.54
CA LEU A 13 -16.19 5.00 -7.80
C LEU A 13 -14.92 4.29 -8.26
N LEU A 14 -14.56 3.14 -7.66
CA LEU A 14 -13.42 2.34 -8.11
C LEU A 14 -13.53 1.98 -9.59
N LEU A 15 -14.71 1.51 -10.02
CA LEU A 15 -14.96 1.17 -11.41
C LEU A 15 -14.83 2.39 -12.35
N GLN A 16 -15.23 3.59 -11.89
CA GLN A 16 -15.07 4.83 -12.64
C GLN A 16 -13.59 5.21 -12.80
N HIS A 17 -12.78 5.10 -11.73
CA HIS A 17 -11.34 5.34 -11.81
C HIS A 17 -10.65 4.37 -12.76
N PHE A 18 -11.03 3.09 -12.75
CA PHE A 18 -10.50 2.11 -13.70
C PHE A 18 -10.99 2.33 -15.14
N ALA A 19 -12.16 2.92 -15.34
CA ALA A 19 -12.64 3.28 -16.68
C ALA A 19 -11.82 4.43 -17.32
N ALA A 20 -11.09 5.21 -16.52
CA ALA A 20 -10.17 6.23 -17.02
C ALA A 20 -8.82 5.66 -17.52
N ILE A 21 -8.51 4.40 -17.21
CA ILE A 21 -7.32 3.73 -17.73
C ILE A 21 -7.57 3.34 -19.19
N GLU A 22 -6.70 3.82 -20.08
CA GLU A 22 -6.78 3.51 -21.50
C GLU A 22 -6.54 2.01 -21.73
N ASP A 23 -7.48 1.36 -22.41
CA ASP A 23 -7.32 -0.02 -22.87
C ASP A 23 -6.64 -0.02 -24.24
N VAL A 24 -5.36 -0.29 -24.25
CA VAL A 24 -4.53 -0.30 -25.50
C VAL A 24 -4.87 -1.45 -26.45
N ARG A 25 -5.79 -2.34 -26.09
CA ARG A 25 -6.23 -3.45 -26.94
C ARG A 25 -7.24 -2.97 -27.98
N GLU A 26 -7.22 -3.61 -29.13
CA GLU A 26 -8.18 -3.35 -30.21
C GLU A 26 -9.61 -3.62 -29.75
N PRO A 27 -10.56 -2.65 -29.83
CA PRO A 27 -11.90 -2.77 -29.23
C PRO A 27 -12.67 -4.03 -29.63
N TRP A 28 -12.56 -4.48 -30.90
CA TRP A 28 -13.26 -5.69 -31.38
C TRP A 28 -12.68 -7.01 -30.87
N ARG A 29 -11.48 -6.96 -30.24
CA ARG A 29 -10.84 -8.14 -29.63
C ARG A 29 -11.04 -8.19 -28.11
N VAL A 30 -11.72 -7.21 -27.54
CA VAL A 30 -11.91 -7.09 -26.10
C VAL A 30 -13.18 -7.84 -25.68
N ALA A 31 -13.03 -9.11 -25.30
CA ALA A 31 -14.12 -9.87 -24.69
C ALA A 31 -14.34 -9.45 -23.21
N TYR A 32 -13.25 -9.12 -22.51
CA TYR A 32 -13.26 -8.72 -21.12
C TYR A 32 -12.72 -7.29 -21.01
N PRO A 33 -13.58 -6.26 -20.80
CA PRO A 33 -13.17 -4.87 -20.65
C PRO A 33 -12.15 -4.70 -19.50
N LEU A 34 -11.13 -3.86 -19.71
CA LEU A 34 -10.04 -3.68 -18.74
C LEU A 34 -10.58 -3.28 -17.36
N ARG A 35 -11.51 -2.32 -17.32
CA ARG A 35 -12.14 -1.88 -16.07
C ARG A 35 -12.81 -2.99 -15.28
N GLU A 36 -13.47 -3.94 -15.97
CA GLU A 36 -14.14 -5.09 -15.33
C GLU A 36 -13.12 -6.06 -14.74
N VAL A 37 -12.04 -6.31 -15.46
CA VAL A 37 -10.95 -7.20 -15.00
C VAL A 37 -10.24 -6.61 -13.78
N LEU A 38 -9.92 -5.32 -13.80
CA LEU A 38 -9.28 -4.65 -12.67
C LEU A 38 -10.21 -4.59 -11.45
N PHE A 39 -11.49 -4.34 -11.67
CA PHE A 39 -12.50 -4.34 -10.62
C PHE A 39 -12.65 -5.73 -9.99
N LEU A 40 -12.72 -6.79 -10.80
CA LEU A 40 -12.71 -8.17 -10.34
C LEU A 40 -11.48 -8.46 -9.46
N ALA A 41 -10.28 -8.14 -9.97
CA ALA A 41 -9.03 -8.41 -9.25
C ALA A 41 -9.01 -7.72 -7.88
N VAL A 42 -9.39 -6.45 -7.80
CA VAL A 42 -9.41 -5.71 -6.52
C VAL A 42 -10.48 -6.26 -5.58
N CYS A 43 -11.70 -6.52 -6.05
CA CYS A 43 -12.77 -7.07 -5.20
C CYS A 43 -12.40 -8.45 -4.63
N ALA A 44 -11.84 -9.33 -5.46
CA ALA A 44 -11.42 -10.65 -5.02
C ALA A 44 -10.22 -10.58 -4.05
N THR A 45 -9.25 -9.69 -4.28
CA THR A 45 -8.14 -9.45 -3.34
C THR A 45 -8.64 -8.95 -1.99
N ILE A 46 -9.61 -8.03 -1.97
CA ILE A 46 -10.28 -7.59 -0.73
C ILE A 46 -11.00 -8.76 -0.04
N ALA A 47 -11.52 -9.71 -0.80
CA ALA A 47 -12.13 -10.95 -0.29
C ALA A 47 -11.09 -12.02 0.10
N ASN A 48 -9.80 -11.67 0.14
CA ASN A 48 -8.68 -12.53 0.55
C ASN A 48 -8.32 -13.64 -0.45
N CYS A 49 -8.50 -13.37 -1.75
CA CYS A 49 -8.00 -14.24 -2.81
C CYS A 49 -6.52 -13.90 -3.08
N ASP A 50 -5.64 -14.89 -2.99
CA ASP A 50 -4.19 -14.70 -3.02
C ASP A 50 -3.55 -15.04 -4.38
N ASP A 51 -4.26 -15.74 -5.25
CA ASP A 51 -3.78 -16.10 -6.59
C ASP A 51 -4.84 -15.90 -7.67
N TYR A 52 -4.47 -16.11 -8.93
CA TYR A 52 -5.36 -15.88 -10.06
C TYR A 52 -6.46 -16.93 -10.18
N GLU A 53 -6.22 -18.12 -9.73
CA GLU A 53 -7.18 -19.21 -9.64
C GLU A 53 -8.28 -18.86 -8.64
N ASP A 54 -7.92 -18.45 -7.43
CA ASP A 54 -8.85 -17.98 -6.39
C ASP A 54 -9.66 -16.75 -6.86
N ILE A 55 -9.03 -15.80 -7.56
CA ILE A 55 -9.73 -14.62 -8.12
C ILE A 55 -10.82 -15.04 -9.11
N VAL A 56 -10.53 -16.00 -9.98
CA VAL A 56 -11.50 -16.50 -10.97
C VAL A 56 -12.62 -17.23 -10.28
N ASP A 57 -12.33 -18.17 -9.39
CA ASP A 57 -13.33 -18.94 -8.64
C ASP A 57 -14.26 -18.02 -7.84
N TRP A 58 -13.68 -17.01 -7.17
CA TRP A 58 -14.45 -15.99 -6.47
C TRP A 58 -15.33 -15.19 -7.44
N GLY A 59 -14.79 -14.79 -8.58
CA GLY A 59 -15.51 -14.03 -9.60
C GLY A 59 -16.69 -14.79 -10.18
N GLU A 60 -16.54 -16.09 -10.47
CA GLU A 60 -17.62 -16.97 -10.93
C GLU A 60 -18.71 -17.12 -9.87
N ALA A 61 -18.30 -17.37 -8.63
CA ALA A 61 -19.23 -17.50 -7.50
C ALA A 61 -20.00 -16.19 -7.21
N ASN A 62 -19.38 -15.04 -7.48
CA ASN A 62 -19.94 -13.72 -7.19
C ASN A 62 -20.34 -12.92 -8.46
N LEU A 63 -20.56 -13.59 -9.59
CA LEU A 63 -20.87 -12.94 -10.87
C LEU A 63 -22.12 -12.05 -10.79
N LYS A 64 -23.11 -12.43 -10.00
CA LYS A 64 -24.31 -11.62 -9.76
C LYS A 64 -23.98 -10.31 -9.05
N PHE A 65 -23.03 -10.33 -8.11
CA PHE A 65 -22.53 -9.13 -7.43
C PHE A 65 -21.80 -8.23 -8.43
N LEU A 66 -20.88 -8.78 -9.21
CA LEU A 66 -20.09 -8.05 -10.21
C LEU A 66 -21.00 -7.39 -11.26
N ARG A 67 -22.03 -8.08 -11.72
CA ARG A 67 -23.04 -7.56 -12.65
C ARG A 67 -23.92 -6.45 -12.06
N GLY A 68 -23.87 -6.24 -10.77
CA GLY A 68 -24.47 -5.07 -10.13
C GLY A 68 -23.69 -3.76 -10.37
N PHE A 69 -22.48 -3.83 -10.96
CA PHE A 69 -21.60 -2.69 -11.22
C PHE A 69 -21.24 -2.51 -12.71
N SER A 70 -21.11 -3.59 -13.47
CA SER A 70 -20.85 -3.59 -14.92
C SER A 70 -21.41 -4.85 -15.56
N ASP A 71 -21.43 -4.91 -16.89
CA ASP A 71 -22.15 -5.93 -17.65
C ASP A 71 -21.61 -7.35 -17.47
N TYR A 72 -20.27 -7.51 -17.38
CA TYR A 72 -19.62 -8.81 -17.38
C TYR A 72 -20.26 -9.78 -18.41
N HIS A 73 -20.37 -9.28 -19.64
CA HIS A 73 -21.12 -9.95 -20.72
C HIS A 73 -20.67 -11.39 -20.93
N PHE A 74 -19.35 -11.61 -20.96
CA PHE A 74 -18.74 -12.93 -21.12
C PHE A 74 -18.36 -13.61 -19.81
N GLY A 75 -18.85 -13.09 -18.67
CA GLY A 75 -18.46 -13.57 -17.35
C GLY A 75 -17.06 -13.12 -16.95
N VAL A 76 -16.29 -13.99 -16.27
CA VAL A 76 -14.92 -13.74 -15.84
C VAL A 76 -13.91 -14.47 -16.74
N PRO A 77 -12.71 -13.93 -16.96
CA PRO A 77 -11.66 -14.60 -17.76
C PRO A 77 -11.07 -15.78 -16.97
N CYS A 78 -10.44 -16.72 -17.66
CA CYS A 78 -9.67 -17.79 -17.00
C CYS A 78 -8.38 -17.23 -16.37
N ALA A 79 -7.82 -17.95 -15.40
CA ALA A 79 -6.66 -17.55 -14.63
C ALA A 79 -5.42 -17.23 -15.47
N ASP A 80 -5.12 -18.04 -16.48
CA ASP A 80 -3.98 -17.81 -17.38
C ASP A 80 -4.13 -16.53 -18.20
N TRP A 81 -5.34 -16.25 -18.68
CA TRP A 81 -5.62 -15.02 -19.39
C TRP A 81 -5.51 -13.80 -18.45
N LEU A 82 -6.08 -13.91 -17.24
CA LEU A 82 -5.99 -12.87 -16.22
C LEU A 82 -4.53 -12.58 -15.87
N ARG A 83 -3.72 -13.59 -15.61
CA ARG A 83 -2.28 -13.49 -15.36
C ARG A 83 -1.55 -12.80 -16.52
N SER A 84 -1.86 -13.19 -17.75
CA SER A 84 -1.26 -12.59 -18.94
C SER A 84 -1.59 -11.11 -19.08
N LEU A 85 -2.82 -10.70 -18.79
CA LEU A 85 -3.23 -9.30 -18.83
C LEU A 85 -2.55 -8.49 -17.72
N MET A 86 -2.59 -8.97 -16.47
CA MET A 86 -2.00 -8.27 -15.33
C MET A 86 -0.49 -8.04 -15.49
N ASN A 87 0.23 -8.97 -16.12
CA ASN A 87 1.65 -8.80 -16.44
C ASN A 87 1.94 -7.74 -17.53
N ARG A 88 0.93 -7.23 -18.22
CA ARG A 88 1.05 -6.23 -19.28
C ARG A 88 0.60 -4.84 -18.86
N ILE A 89 -0.09 -4.74 -17.74
CA ILE A 89 -0.52 -3.45 -17.19
C ILE A 89 0.69 -2.74 -16.59
N ASP A 90 0.83 -1.45 -16.91
CA ASP A 90 1.82 -0.60 -16.25
C ASP A 90 1.44 -0.41 -14.77
N PRO A 91 2.27 -0.84 -13.82
CA PRO A 91 2.00 -0.69 -12.39
C PRO A 91 1.77 0.77 -11.98
N ALA A 92 2.45 1.74 -12.62
CA ALA A 92 2.29 3.16 -12.28
C ALA A 92 0.90 3.67 -12.64
N VAL A 93 0.36 3.25 -13.80
CA VAL A 93 -0.99 3.61 -14.25
C VAL A 93 -2.05 3.03 -13.31
N PHE A 94 -1.92 1.74 -12.97
CA PHE A 94 -2.81 1.09 -12.02
C PHE A 94 -2.77 1.77 -10.64
N SER A 95 -1.56 1.98 -10.10
CA SER A 95 -1.36 2.61 -8.79
C SER A 95 -1.90 4.04 -8.76
N GLY A 96 -1.75 4.80 -9.85
CA GLY A 96 -2.30 6.15 -9.99
C GLY A 96 -3.82 6.17 -9.89
N ALA A 97 -4.51 5.31 -10.64
CA ALA A 97 -5.97 5.19 -10.60
C ALA A 97 -6.47 4.71 -9.22
N PHE A 98 -5.77 3.76 -8.61
CA PHE A 98 -6.11 3.26 -7.28
C PHE A 98 -5.95 4.34 -6.19
N ARG A 99 -4.86 5.11 -6.22
CA ARG A 99 -4.65 6.24 -5.29
C ARG A 99 -5.72 7.32 -5.44
N ALA A 100 -6.08 7.68 -6.68
CA ALA A 100 -7.14 8.64 -6.93
C ALA A 100 -8.48 8.17 -6.33
N TRP A 101 -8.81 6.89 -6.49
CA TRP A 101 -9.96 6.29 -5.85
C TRP A 101 -9.91 6.35 -4.32
N VAL A 102 -8.74 6.04 -3.74
CA VAL A 102 -8.55 6.12 -2.28
C VAL A 102 -8.77 7.57 -1.80
N ALA A 103 -8.20 8.56 -2.47
CA ALA A 103 -8.37 9.97 -2.13
C ALA A 103 -9.85 10.41 -2.16
N ASP A 104 -10.61 9.99 -3.18
CA ASP A 104 -12.04 10.30 -3.29
C ASP A 104 -12.90 9.60 -2.22
N CYS A 105 -12.52 8.38 -1.83
CA CYS A 105 -13.27 7.60 -0.84
C CYS A 105 -12.96 7.99 0.61
N TRP A 106 -11.75 8.49 0.87
CA TRP A 106 -11.25 8.87 2.19
C TRP A 106 -10.55 10.23 2.12
N PRO A 107 -11.32 11.32 1.99
CA PRO A 107 -10.78 12.67 1.83
C PRO A 107 -10.10 13.20 3.10
N ASP A 108 -10.31 12.54 4.25
CA ASP A 108 -9.65 12.93 5.48
C ASP A 108 -8.16 12.66 5.41
N ARG A 109 -7.35 13.68 5.75
CA ARG A 109 -5.90 13.54 5.80
C ARG A 109 -5.48 12.47 6.80
N PRO A 110 -4.48 11.65 6.50
CA PRO A 110 -4.00 10.65 7.43
C PRO A 110 -3.39 11.32 8.66
N GLN A 111 -3.80 10.88 9.85
CA GLN A 111 -3.21 11.38 11.12
C GLN A 111 -1.87 10.70 11.42
N LEU A 112 -1.80 9.39 11.16
CA LEU A 112 -0.59 8.59 11.35
C LEU A 112 -0.35 7.72 10.12
N VAL A 113 0.81 7.89 9.51
CA VAL A 113 1.29 7.10 8.37
C VAL A 113 2.48 6.27 8.82
N ALA A 114 2.35 4.95 8.78
CA ALA A 114 3.45 4.03 9.02
C ALA A 114 4.10 3.64 7.70
N ILE A 115 5.43 3.79 7.61
CA ILE A 115 6.21 3.34 6.46
C ILE A 115 6.99 2.10 6.86
N ASP A 116 6.83 1.03 6.07
CA ASP A 116 7.48 -0.27 6.32
C ASP A 116 7.89 -0.94 5.00
N GLY A 117 9.07 -1.54 5.01
CA GLY A 117 9.60 -2.31 3.90
C GLY A 117 9.32 -3.80 4.06
N LYS A 118 8.78 -4.43 3.02
CA LYS A 118 8.51 -5.87 3.01
C LYS A 118 9.00 -6.56 1.76
N THR A 119 9.71 -7.66 1.95
CA THR A 119 10.11 -8.53 0.85
C THR A 119 9.03 -9.57 0.57
N SER A 120 8.52 -9.57 -0.66
CA SER A 120 7.56 -10.58 -1.11
C SER A 120 8.25 -11.93 -1.26
N ARG A 121 7.90 -12.91 -0.40
CA ARG A 121 8.64 -14.19 -0.27
C ARG A 121 8.65 -15.07 -1.53
N ARG A 122 7.69 -14.94 -2.43
CA ARG A 122 7.53 -15.82 -3.62
C ARG A 122 7.72 -15.08 -4.96
N SER A 123 8.22 -13.85 -4.93
CA SER A 123 8.37 -13.00 -6.11
C SER A 123 9.66 -13.21 -6.90
N HIS A 124 10.59 -14.04 -6.41
CA HIS A 124 11.84 -14.33 -7.12
C HIS A 124 11.63 -15.27 -8.30
N ASN A 125 12.37 -15.05 -9.38
CA ASN A 125 12.38 -15.95 -10.54
C ASN A 125 13.80 -16.44 -10.81
N LYS A 126 14.10 -17.66 -10.37
CA LYS A 126 15.43 -18.28 -10.55
C LYS A 126 15.84 -18.45 -12.03
N LYS A 127 14.87 -18.60 -12.93
CA LYS A 127 15.16 -18.79 -14.36
C LYS A 127 15.62 -17.50 -15.06
N THR A 128 15.15 -16.35 -14.61
CA THR A 128 15.51 -15.04 -15.15
C THR A 128 16.55 -14.30 -14.30
N GLY A 129 16.99 -14.91 -13.18
CA GLY A 129 17.92 -14.28 -12.22
C GLY A 129 17.31 -13.13 -11.42
N LYS A 130 15.98 -12.95 -11.48
CA LYS A 130 15.30 -11.86 -10.78
C LYS A 130 15.19 -12.20 -9.27
N GLY A 131 15.72 -11.28 -8.44
CA GLY A 131 15.63 -11.34 -6.98
C GLY A 131 14.18 -11.21 -6.45
N PRO A 132 13.96 -11.39 -5.15
CA PRO A 132 12.66 -11.18 -4.54
C PRO A 132 12.27 -9.69 -4.60
N LEU A 133 11.01 -9.42 -4.89
CA LEU A 133 10.46 -8.07 -4.89
C LEU A 133 10.44 -7.51 -3.47
N HIS A 134 11.14 -6.40 -3.25
CA HIS A 134 11.08 -5.64 -2.02
C HIS A 134 10.21 -4.40 -2.25
N LEU A 135 9.23 -4.17 -1.38
CA LEU A 135 8.28 -3.06 -1.48
C LEU A 135 8.35 -2.23 -0.21
N VAL A 136 8.42 -0.91 -0.37
CA VAL A 136 8.18 0.04 0.72
C VAL A 136 6.75 0.57 0.59
N SER A 137 6.00 0.50 1.66
CA SER A 137 4.58 0.86 1.70
C SER A 137 4.34 1.96 2.72
N ALA A 138 3.51 2.94 2.36
CA ALA A 138 2.95 3.93 3.28
C ALA A 138 1.53 3.52 3.67
N TYR A 139 1.30 3.28 4.94
CA TYR A 139 0.05 2.78 5.49
C TYR A 139 -0.59 3.79 6.44
N ALA A 140 -1.79 4.27 6.10
CA ALA A 140 -2.59 5.11 6.98
C ALA A 140 -3.28 4.25 8.05
N THR A 141 -2.88 4.41 9.32
CA THR A 141 -3.30 3.52 10.41
C THR A 141 -4.76 3.73 10.81
N ASN A 142 -5.28 4.95 10.70
CA ASN A 142 -6.66 5.28 11.05
C ASN A 142 -7.67 4.77 10.00
N SER A 143 -7.37 4.91 8.70
CA SER A 143 -8.20 4.40 7.62
C SER A 143 -7.91 2.94 7.24
N ARG A 144 -6.80 2.37 7.73
CA ARG A 144 -6.29 1.03 7.41
C ARG A 144 -6.04 0.81 5.93
N LEU A 145 -5.53 1.83 5.25
CA LEU A 145 -5.27 1.82 3.82
C LEU A 145 -3.79 1.93 3.52
N VAL A 146 -3.34 1.22 2.51
CA VAL A 146 -2.06 1.47 1.86
C VAL A 146 -2.27 2.65 0.92
N LEU A 147 -1.62 3.78 1.21
CA LEU A 147 -1.75 5.01 0.46
C LEU A 147 -0.90 4.98 -0.82
N ALA A 148 0.31 4.45 -0.72
CA ALA A 148 1.24 4.28 -1.82
C ALA A 148 2.23 3.15 -1.53
N GLN A 149 2.82 2.60 -2.61
CA GLN A 149 3.88 1.60 -2.55
C GLN A 149 4.91 1.88 -3.62
N GLU A 150 6.19 1.65 -3.28
CA GLU A 150 7.29 1.73 -4.20
C GLU A 150 8.14 0.46 -4.15
N ALA A 151 8.56 0.01 -5.32
CA ALA A 151 9.51 -1.10 -5.42
C ALA A 151 10.93 -0.59 -5.18
N VAL A 152 11.69 -1.36 -4.39
CA VAL A 152 13.12 -1.12 -4.19
C VAL A 152 13.88 -1.95 -5.21
N ASP A 153 14.62 -1.30 -6.08
CA ASP A 153 15.48 -1.99 -7.05
C ASP A 153 16.62 -2.73 -6.35
N GLU A 154 17.14 -3.81 -6.97
CA GLU A 154 18.20 -4.65 -6.40
C GLU A 154 19.48 -3.87 -5.98
N LYS A 155 19.70 -2.69 -6.55
CA LYS A 155 20.86 -1.81 -6.28
C LYS A 155 20.53 -0.62 -5.37
N GLU A 156 19.26 -0.43 -5.03
CA GLU A 156 18.79 0.64 -4.14
C GLU A 156 18.49 0.07 -2.74
N ASN A 157 18.31 0.97 -1.79
CA ASN A 157 17.85 0.66 -0.44
C ASN A 157 16.61 1.50 -0.10
N GLU A 158 15.94 1.17 0.98
CA GLU A 158 14.74 1.86 1.45
C GLU A 158 14.98 3.38 1.64
N ILE A 159 16.18 3.79 2.05
CA ILE A 159 16.54 5.19 2.30
C ILE A 159 16.39 6.05 1.03
N VAL A 160 16.66 5.47 -0.16
CA VAL A 160 16.55 6.17 -1.45
C VAL A 160 15.09 6.21 -1.94
N VAL A 161 14.32 5.18 -1.60
CA VAL A 161 12.94 5.00 -2.09
C VAL A 161 11.92 5.76 -1.23
N ILE A 162 12.16 5.87 0.09
CA ILE A 162 11.24 6.55 1.01
C ILE A 162 10.94 8.01 0.59
N PRO A 163 11.92 8.86 0.23
CA PRO A 163 11.61 10.20 -0.26
C PRO A 163 10.70 10.21 -1.50
N LYS A 164 10.94 9.32 -2.46
CA LYS A 164 10.08 9.17 -3.65
C LYS A 164 8.64 8.76 -3.29
N LEU A 165 8.49 7.95 -2.24
CA LEU A 165 7.18 7.54 -1.72
C LEU A 165 6.47 8.71 -1.03
N LEU A 166 7.20 9.51 -0.22
CA LEU A 166 6.66 10.67 0.47
C LEU A 166 6.16 11.74 -0.50
N ASP A 167 6.87 11.97 -1.61
CA ASP A 167 6.48 12.94 -2.65
C ASP A 167 5.13 12.62 -3.33
N GLN A 168 4.63 11.41 -3.18
CA GLN A 168 3.35 10.96 -3.75
C GLN A 168 2.16 11.16 -2.80
N LEU A 169 2.40 11.66 -1.59
CA LEU A 169 1.43 11.70 -0.50
C LEU A 169 1.17 13.14 -0.04
N GLU A 170 -0.08 13.41 0.32
CA GLU A 170 -0.43 14.62 1.04
C GLU A 170 -0.29 14.36 2.55
N LEU A 171 0.82 14.83 3.14
CA LEU A 171 1.20 14.52 4.53
C LEU A 171 1.08 15.71 5.48
N ASP A 172 0.66 16.88 5.01
CA ASP A 172 0.56 18.09 5.82
C ASP A 172 -0.25 17.85 7.12
N GLY A 173 0.41 18.06 8.27
CA GLY A 173 -0.14 17.81 9.61
C GLY A 173 -0.22 16.34 10.03
N ALA A 174 0.33 15.40 9.26
CA ALA A 174 0.41 13.98 9.62
C ALA A 174 1.62 13.69 10.51
N LEU A 175 1.57 12.58 11.26
CA LEU A 175 2.73 11.97 11.90
C LEU A 175 3.21 10.77 11.06
N VAL A 176 4.45 10.80 10.59
CA VAL A 176 5.07 9.71 9.85
C VAL A 176 5.93 8.86 10.77
N SER A 177 5.62 7.57 10.86
CA SER A 177 6.37 6.60 11.66
C SER A 177 7.16 5.66 10.77
N ILE A 178 8.46 5.53 11.05
CA ILE A 178 9.37 4.64 10.32
C ILE A 178 10.24 3.89 11.32
N ASP A 179 10.61 2.65 10.97
CA ASP A 179 11.49 1.86 11.82
C ASP A 179 12.96 2.37 11.79
N ALA A 180 13.81 1.78 12.65
CA ALA A 180 15.18 2.25 12.83
C ALA A 180 16.07 2.05 11.59
N SER A 181 15.75 1.16 10.66
CA SER A 181 16.55 0.92 9.45
C SER A 181 16.66 2.16 8.58
N ALA A 182 15.61 2.98 8.58
CA ALA A 182 15.49 4.21 7.83
C ALA A 182 15.64 5.48 8.68
N CYS A 183 16.14 5.39 9.91
CA CYS A 183 16.45 6.57 10.75
C CYS A 183 17.66 7.33 10.16
N ASN A 184 17.37 8.34 9.34
CA ASN A 184 18.35 9.09 8.56
C ASN A 184 17.93 10.58 8.50
N PRO A 185 18.88 11.56 8.63
CA PRO A 185 18.58 12.98 8.54
C PRO A 185 17.85 13.39 7.26
N ALA A 186 18.24 12.86 6.11
CA ALA A 186 17.61 13.19 4.83
C ALA A 186 16.11 12.77 4.78
N ILE A 187 15.76 11.65 5.42
CA ILE A 187 14.36 11.22 5.53
C ILE A 187 13.58 12.13 6.47
N ALA A 188 14.16 12.51 7.62
CA ALA A 188 13.54 13.47 8.53
C ALA A 188 13.30 14.83 7.84
N GLU A 189 14.28 15.33 7.08
CA GLU A 189 14.13 16.56 6.29
C GLU A 189 13.03 16.45 5.23
N ALA A 190 12.94 15.31 4.52
CA ALA A 190 11.89 15.08 3.53
C ALA A 190 10.49 15.07 4.16
N ILE A 191 10.32 14.45 5.33
CA ILE A 191 9.06 14.43 6.06
C ILE A 191 8.66 15.86 6.49
N VAL A 192 9.60 16.62 7.05
CA VAL A 192 9.34 18.00 7.47
C VAL A 192 9.01 18.89 6.27
N ALA A 193 9.72 18.71 5.15
CA ALA A 193 9.44 19.43 3.89
C ALA A 193 8.04 19.14 3.34
N ALA A 194 7.50 17.93 3.59
CA ALA A 194 6.13 17.54 3.25
C ALA A 194 5.07 18.09 4.25
N GLY A 195 5.47 18.91 5.23
CA GLY A 195 4.57 19.49 6.24
C GLY A 195 4.15 18.51 7.34
N ALA A 196 4.85 17.40 7.51
CA ALA A 196 4.55 16.36 8.49
C ALA A 196 5.53 16.34 9.66
N ASP A 197 5.08 15.76 10.78
CA ASP A 197 5.93 15.39 11.90
C ASP A 197 6.45 13.95 11.72
N TYR A 198 7.52 13.58 12.44
CA TYR A 198 8.07 12.23 12.37
C TYR A 198 8.24 11.56 13.72
N LEU A 199 8.12 10.24 13.71
CA LEU A 199 8.48 9.35 14.81
C LEU A 199 9.45 8.29 14.27
N LEU A 200 10.76 8.51 14.48
CA LEU A 200 11.82 7.62 14.01
C LEU A 200 12.37 6.82 15.18
N SER A 201 12.44 5.50 15.01
CA SER A 201 13.05 4.64 16.01
C SER A 201 14.59 4.76 15.94
N VAL A 202 15.23 4.97 17.08
CA VAL A 202 16.70 5.02 17.20
C VAL A 202 17.21 3.72 17.81
N LYS A 203 18.11 3.04 17.10
CA LYS A 203 18.76 1.80 17.55
C LYS A 203 20.30 1.91 17.43
N GLU A 204 20.98 0.78 17.45
CA GLU A 204 22.45 0.67 17.37
C GLU A 204 23.04 1.19 16.05
N ASN A 205 22.22 1.33 14.99
CA ASN A 205 22.62 1.94 13.72
C ASN A 205 22.90 3.45 13.83
N GLN A 206 22.43 4.11 14.92
CA GLN A 206 22.68 5.51 15.24
C GLN A 206 23.24 5.64 16.67
N PRO A 207 24.48 5.16 16.95
CA PRO A 207 24.97 5.01 18.32
C PRO A 207 25.14 6.35 19.04
N THR A 208 25.58 7.39 18.35
CA THR A 208 25.76 8.72 18.94
C THR A 208 24.42 9.33 19.33
N LEU A 209 23.46 9.35 18.42
CA LEU A 209 22.13 9.88 18.68
C LEU A 209 21.42 9.11 19.80
N ARG A 210 21.60 7.79 19.83
CA ARG A 210 21.06 6.94 20.89
C ARG A 210 21.64 7.30 22.26
N ALA A 211 22.99 7.43 22.34
CA ALA A 211 23.65 7.79 23.60
C ALA A 211 23.24 9.19 24.09
N GLU A 212 23.09 10.17 23.18
CA GLU A 212 22.62 11.50 23.52
C GLU A 212 21.17 11.48 24.04
N ALA A 213 20.27 10.71 23.39
CA ALA A 213 18.89 10.53 23.84
C ALA A 213 18.84 9.85 25.24
N GLU A 214 19.60 8.76 25.43
CA GLU A 214 19.68 8.07 26.72
C GLU A 214 20.18 9.01 27.82
N SER A 215 21.23 9.81 27.58
CA SER A 215 21.73 10.81 28.51
C SER A 215 20.71 11.88 28.84
N TYR A 216 20.01 12.41 27.82
CA TYR A 216 18.96 13.40 28.02
C TYR A 216 17.84 12.89 28.95
N PHE A 217 17.37 11.68 28.74
CA PHE A 217 16.31 11.10 29.55
C PHE A 217 16.79 10.66 30.94
N ALA A 218 18.08 10.33 31.10
CA ALA A 218 18.66 10.04 32.43
C ALA A 218 18.78 11.28 33.31
N ASP A 219 19.11 12.43 32.70
CA ASP A 219 19.35 13.70 33.38
C ASP A 219 18.09 14.58 33.50
N ALA A 220 17.04 14.25 32.73
CA ALA A 220 15.81 15.07 32.74
C ALA A 220 15.04 14.95 34.04
N PRO A 221 14.64 16.08 34.71
CA PRO A 221 13.81 16.05 35.90
C PRO A 221 12.50 15.31 35.66
N GLU A 222 12.10 14.41 36.56
CA GLU A 222 10.84 13.62 36.43
C GLU A 222 9.60 14.48 36.16
N ALA A 223 9.56 15.72 36.68
CA ALA A 223 8.47 16.67 36.43
C ALA A 223 8.33 17.14 34.98
N ARG A 224 9.32 16.88 34.07
CA ARG A 224 9.28 17.22 32.65
C ARG A 224 8.99 16.03 31.75
N LEU A 225 8.96 14.81 32.30
CA LEU A 225 8.72 13.60 31.55
C LEU A 225 7.28 13.15 31.73
N ALA A 226 6.46 13.24 30.68
CA ALA A 226 5.18 12.56 30.68
C ALA A 226 5.44 11.05 30.54
N ARG A 227 5.19 10.27 31.59
CA ARG A 227 5.26 8.81 31.56
C ARG A 227 3.92 8.23 31.12
N SER A 228 3.89 7.55 30.01
CA SER A 228 2.84 6.59 29.67
C SER A 228 3.40 5.17 29.77
N GLU A 229 2.84 4.33 30.64
CA GLU A 229 3.17 2.91 30.69
C GLU A 229 2.19 2.13 29.81
N GLU A 230 2.64 1.70 28.66
CA GLU A 230 1.90 0.77 27.81
C GLU A 230 2.33 -0.66 28.12
N ARG A 231 1.45 -1.44 28.77
CA ARG A 231 1.70 -2.86 29.00
C ARG A 231 1.52 -3.63 27.71
N ALA A 232 2.61 -3.96 27.02
CA ALA A 232 2.58 -4.89 25.91
C ALA A 232 2.02 -6.26 26.39
N ARG A 233 0.82 -6.62 25.94
CA ARG A 233 0.30 -7.98 26.10
C ARG A 233 1.16 -8.91 25.28
N ARG A 234 2.04 -9.69 25.92
CA ARG A 234 2.72 -10.82 25.28
C ARG A 234 1.63 -11.76 24.75
N ARG A 235 1.52 -11.89 23.42
CA ARG A 235 0.83 -13.04 22.84
C ARG A 235 1.65 -14.27 23.17
N GLN A 236 1.10 -15.12 24.04
CA GLN A 236 1.56 -16.50 24.13
C GLN A 236 1.12 -17.21 22.85
N VAL A 237 2.12 -17.75 22.14
CA VAL A 237 1.94 -18.64 20.99
C VAL A 237 1.62 -20.02 21.53
#